data_48beee1e293221aa01065c911008b40f
#
_entry.id   48beee1e293221aa01065c911008b40f
#
_cell.length_a   1.000
_cell.length_b   1.000
_cell.length_c   1.000
_cell.angle_alpha   90.00
_cell.angle_beta   90.00
_cell.angle_gamma   90.00
#
_symmetry.space_group_name_H-M   'P 1'
#
loop_
_entity.id
_entity.type
_entity.pdbx_description
1 polymer ?
#
loop_
_entity_poly.entity_id
_entity_poly.type
_entity_poly.pdbx_seq_one_letter_code
_entity_poly.pdbx_strand_id
1 'polypeptide(L)'
;MADLIYVENYTLKRVYTWSAKPTTRTLTIADLQANKGQKKWTQITANTPEEAIAADQAGLDMIICNSVNTGLVRSADTPQFLTASIGLPDFATESDILREAFRCLALGADAIMTARSMQIVSALAKEDIPVMGHLGLVPRKSTWKGGLRAVGKTGMEAYELFQEFKRLEDAGGVLVEAEVIPGRIMEEISQRTGLITVSLGSGNGGDVDYLFMEDACGDSENPPRHARTFGNLMALRKQLADERIKALIAFRKAIEEGDFPGEDETAGISDEEFSDFLDLMNKS
;
A
#
# COMPACT_ATOMS: atom_id res chain seq x y z
N MET A 1 26.07 1.17 -11.16
CA MET A 1 24.96 2.09 -10.85
C MET A 1 24.02 1.98 -12.03
N ALA A 2 22.87 1.34 -11.86
CA ALA A 2 21.83 1.39 -12.88
C ALA A 2 21.27 2.81 -12.87
N ASP A 3 21.28 3.48 -14.02
CA ASP A 3 20.65 4.77 -14.20
C ASP A 3 19.16 4.60 -13.87
N LEU A 4 18.73 5.15 -12.75
CA LEU A 4 17.32 5.30 -12.43
C LEU A 4 16.74 6.26 -13.45
N ILE A 5 16.04 5.73 -14.44
CA ILE A 5 15.31 6.53 -15.42
C ILE A 5 14.11 7.13 -14.66
N TYR A 6 14.24 8.39 -14.27
CA TYR A 6 13.11 9.18 -13.80
C TYR A 6 12.12 9.32 -14.95
N VAL A 7 10.90 8.84 -14.77
CA VAL A 7 9.81 9.04 -15.73
C VAL A 7 9.23 10.44 -15.51
N GLU A 8 9.86 11.46 -16.11
CA GLU A 8 9.27 12.79 -16.25
C GLU A 8 8.17 12.73 -17.31
N ASN A 9 6.89 12.59 -16.92
CA ASN A 9 5.78 12.88 -17.85
C ASN A 9 4.38 12.80 -17.19
N TYR A 10 4.21 13.29 -15.96
CA TYR A 10 2.86 13.46 -15.41
C TYR A 10 2.46 14.94 -15.39
N THR A 11 1.33 15.26 -16.05
CA THR A 11 0.71 16.57 -15.89
C THR A 11 0.03 16.62 -14.51
N LEU A 12 0.64 17.34 -13.57
CA LEU A 12 0.06 17.52 -12.24
C LEU A 12 -1.24 18.36 -12.34
N LYS A 13 -2.30 17.86 -11.72
CA LYS A 13 -3.60 18.53 -11.63
C LYS A 13 -3.78 19.15 -10.26
N ARG A 14 -4.15 20.41 -10.23
CA ARG A 14 -4.50 21.09 -8.98
C ARG A 14 -5.89 20.66 -8.55
N VAL A 15 -5.98 20.09 -7.35
CA VAL A 15 -7.23 19.65 -6.73
C VAL A 15 -7.33 20.16 -5.30
N TYR A 16 -8.47 19.99 -4.67
CA TYR A 16 -8.65 20.23 -3.23
C TYR A 16 -8.91 18.90 -2.53
N THR A 17 -8.29 18.72 -1.36
CA THR A 17 -8.66 17.63 -0.44
C THR A 17 -10.05 17.90 0.14
N TRP A 18 -10.64 16.89 0.76
CA TRP A 18 -11.91 17.03 1.50
C TRP A 18 -11.84 18.05 2.65
N SER A 19 -10.65 18.37 3.15
CA SER A 19 -10.41 19.46 4.11
C SER A 19 -10.21 20.82 3.44
N ALA A 20 -10.58 20.96 2.16
CA ALA A 20 -10.43 22.18 1.35
C ALA A 20 -8.96 22.70 1.27
N LYS A 21 -7.96 21.82 1.42
CA LYS A 21 -6.56 22.18 1.24
C LYS A 21 -6.16 21.97 -0.22
N PRO A 22 -5.50 22.95 -0.87
CA PRO A 22 -4.99 22.78 -2.23
C PRO A 22 -3.87 21.72 -2.23
N THR A 23 -3.90 20.86 -3.24
CA THR A 23 -2.88 19.83 -3.47
C THR A 23 -2.78 19.51 -4.96
N THR A 24 -1.92 18.59 -5.32
CA THR A 24 -1.76 18.10 -6.70
C THR A 24 -1.98 16.59 -6.78
N ARG A 25 -2.47 16.13 -7.94
CA ARG A 25 -2.60 14.71 -8.28
C ARG A 25 -2.15 14.47 -9.71
N THR A 26 -1.55 13.31 -9.94
CA THR A 26 -1.27 12.81 -11.30
C THR A 26 -2.50 12.24 -11.96
N LEU A 27 -3.44 11.71 -11.16
CA LEU A 27 -4.63 10.98 -11.61
C LEU A 27 -5.84 11.34 -10.75
N THR A 28 -7.01 11.46 -11.38
CA THR A 28 -8.30 11.72 -10.73
C THR A 28 -9.35 10.67 -11.14
N ILE A 29 -10.48 10.61 -10.43
CA ILE A 29 -11.63 9.77 -10.82
C ILE A 29 -12.10 10.10 -12.26
N ALA A 30 -12.14 11.38 -12.61
CA ALA A 30 -12.53 11.80 -13.95
C ALA A 30 -11.60 11.27 -15.05
N ASP A 31 -10.30 11.18 -14.77
CA ASP A 31 -9.34 10.57 -15.71
C ASP A 31 -9.54 9.08 -15.87
N LEU A 32 -9.75 8.38 -14.75
CA LEU A 32 -10.04 6.95 -14.75
C LEU A 32 -11.28 6.67 -15.60
N GLN A 33 -12.36 7.40 -15.37
CA GLN A 33 -13.63 7.25 -16.09
C GLN A 33 -13.49 7.60 -17.59
N ALA A 34 -12.85 8.72 -17.92
CA ALA A 34 -12.68 9.16 -19.30
C ALA A 34 -11.83 8.21 -20.15
N ASN A 35 -10.94 7.45 -19.55
CA ASN A 35 -10.02 6.54 -20.25
C ASN A 35 -10.29 5.06 -19.96
N LYS A 36 -11.44 4.73 -19.37
CA LYS A 36 -11.84 3.35 -19.12
C LYS A 36 -11.79 2.51 -20.40
N GLY A 37 -11.14 1.34 -20.31
CA GLY A 37 -10.95 0.44 -21.45
C GLY A 37 -9.99 0.94 -22.53
N GLN A 38 -9.41 2.14 -22.41
CA GLN A 38 -8.49 2.72 -23.39
C GLN A 38 -7.06 2.80 -22.89
N LYS A 39 -6.87 3.03 -21.58
CA LYS A 39 -5.58 3.11 -20.92
C LYS A 39 -5.48 2.07 -19.82
N LYS A 40 -4.31 1.49 -19.65
CA LYS A 40 -3.96 0.66 -18.51
C LYS A 40 -3.26 1.50 -17.47
N TRP A 41 -3.63 1.29 -16.20
CA TRP A 41 -2.97 1.88 -15.06
C TRP A 41 -2.39 0.81 -14.15
N THR A 42 -1.51 1.25 -13.28
CA THR A 42 -0.82 0.43 -12.30
C THR A 42 -1.22 0.81 -10.88
N GLN A 43 -1.40 -0.17 -10.01
CA GLN A 43 -1.61 0.03 -8.58
C GLN A 43 -0.69 -0.86 -7.76
N ILE A 44 -0.23 -0.34 -6.62
CA ILE A 44 0.56 -1.09 -5.64
C ILE A 44 0.08 -0.77 -4.22
N THR A 45 0.23 -1.69 -3.26
CA THR A 45 0.10 -1.33 -1.85
C THR A 45 1.25 -0.44 -1.42
N ALA A 46 0.95 0.56 -0.57
CA ALA A 46 1.96 1.34 0.12
C ALA A 46 1.44 1.70 1.52
N ASN A 47 2.08 1.23 2.56
CA ASN A 47 1.68 1.44 3.95
C ASN A 47 2.69 2.30 4.73
N THR A 48 3.81 2.67 4.10
CA THR A 48 4.84 3.54 4.66
C THR A 48 5.16 4.68 3.69
N PRO A 49 5.77 5.78 4.16
CA PRO A 49 6.23 6.87 3.29
C PRO A 49 7.27 6.40 2.26
N GLU A 50 8.18 5.52 2.65
CA GLU A 50 9.23 4.97 1.79
C GLU A 50 8.63 4.18 0.63
N GLU A 51 7.59 3.38 0.88
CA GLU A 51 6.88 2.63 -0.15
C GLU A 51 6.14 3.57 -1.12
N ALA A 52 5.50 4.63 -0.61
CA ALA A 52 4.84 5.63 -1.44
C ALA A 52 5.83 6.38 -2.32
N ILE A 53 6.99 6.79 -1.78
CA ILE A 53 8.07 7.43 -2.53
C ILE A 53 8.62 6.48 -3.60
N ALA A 54 8.85 5.21 -3.26
CA ALA A 54 9.34 4.23 -4.21
C ALA A 54 8.35 4.00 -5.37
N ALA A 55 7.05 3.92 -5.07
CA ALA A 55 6.01 3.81 -6.08
C ALA A 55 5.93 5.04 -6.99
N ASP A 56 6.11 6.25 -6.43
CA ASP A 56 6.13 7.50 -7.20
C ASP A 56 7.35 7.58 -8.12
N GLN A 57 8.54 7.30 -7.59
CA GLN A 57 9.78 7.29 -8.35
C GLN A 57 9.78 6.21 -9.45
N ALA A 58 9.08 5.10 -9.24
CA ALA A 58 8.89 4.06 -10.24
C ALA A 58 7.81 4.43 -11.29
N GLY A 59 7.11 5.56 -11.13
CA GLY A 59 6.08 6.01 -12.06
C GLY A 59 4.77 5.23 -12.00
N LEU A 60 4.43 4.64 -10.84
CA LEU A 60 3.15 3.97 -10.65
C LEU A 60 2.01 5.00 -10.50
N ASP A 61 0.85 4.68 -11.09
CA ASP A 61 -0.28 5.63 -11.17
C ASP A 61 -1.06 5.74 -9.86
N MET A 62 -1.25 4.63 -9.15
CA MET A 62 -2.12 4.51 -7.99
C MET A 62 -1.44 3.76 -6.85
N ILE A 63 -1.77 4.16 -5.63
CA ILE A 63 -1.39 3.44 -4.41
C ILE A 63 -2.63 3.14 -3.57
N ILE A 64 -2.57 2.05 -2.81
CA ILE A 64 -3.59 1.69 -1.83
C ILE A 64 -2.94 1.38 -0.50
N CYS A 65 -3.52 1.86 0.60
CA CYS A 65 -3.03 1.59 1.95
C CYS A 65 -4.14 1.10 2.88
N ASN A 66 -3.77 0.51 4.01
CA ASN A 66 -4.71 0.36 5.12
C ASN A 66 -5.17 1.73 5.60
N SER A 67 -6.46 1.90 5.90
CA SER A 67 -7.04 3.18 6.29
C SER A 67 -6.28 3.86 7.44
N VAL A 68 -5.82 3.09 8.42
CA VAL A 68 -5.04 3.59 9.57
C VAL A 68 -3.72 4.26 9.17
N ASN A 69 -3.14 3.88 8.04
CA ASN A 69 -1.86 4.39 7.53
C ASN A 69 -2.03 5.60 6.58
N THR A 70 -3.26 6.04 6.27
CA THR A 70 -3.51 7.11 5.28
C THR A 70 -2.68 8.37 5.54
N GLY A 71 -2.64 8.86 6.78
CA GLY A 71 -1.87 10.04 7.13
C GLY A 71 -0.36 9.83 7.01
N LEU A 72 0.12 8.65 7.41
CA LEU A 72 1.52 8.26 7.30
C LEU A 72 1.96 8.20 5.83
N VAL A 73 1.19 7.53 4.98
CA VAL A 73 1.47 7.43 3.54
C VAL A 73 1.45 8.81 2.88
N ARG A 74 0.48 9.66 3.19
CA ARG A 74 0.39 11.03 2.64
C ARG A 74 1.47 11.98 3.17
N SER A 75 2.15 11.66 4.27
CA SER A 75 3.30 12.45 4.73
C SER A 75 4.49 12.39 3.77
N ALA A 76 4.51 11.43 2.84
CA ALA A 76 5.48 11.35 1.74
C ALA A 76 5.30 12.45 0.68
N ASP A 77 4.18 13.18 0.70
CA ASP A 77 3.80 14.25 -0.24
C ASP A 77 3.85 13.82 -1.73
N THR A 78 3.51 12.56 -2.00
CA THR A 78 3.45 12.02 -3.37
C THR A 78 2.11 12.36 -4.04
N PRO A 79 2.09 12.68 -5.35
CA PRO A 79 0.88 13.14 -6.05
C PRO A 79 -0.02 12.01 -6.57
N GLN A 80 0.30 10.75 -6.30
CA GLN A 80 -0.44 9.58 -6.77
C GLN A 80 -1.87 9.53 -6.22
N PHE A 81 -2.76 8.90 -6.99
CA PHE A 81 -4.11 8.56 -6.53
C PHE A 81 -4.03 7.56 -5.37
N LEU A 82 -4.60 7.91 -4.21
CA LEU A 82 -4.57 7.07 -3.01
C LEU A 82 -5.96 6.54 -2.68
N THR A 83 -6.08 5.22 -2.63
CA THR A 83 -7.23 4.52 -2.03
C THR A 83 -6.93 4.13 -0.59
N ALA A 84 -7.83 4.45 0.35
CA ALA A 84 -7.73 3.98 1.73
C ALA A 84 -8.65 2.77 1.95
N SER A 85 -8.09 1.62 2.32
CA SER A 85 -8.83 0.37 2.53
C SER A 85 -9.28 0.25 3.99
N ILE A 86 -10.59 0.24 4.22
CA ILE A 86 -11.18 0.05 5.55
C ILE A 86 -11.29 -1.44 5.86
N GLY A 87 -10.59 -1.88 6.91
CA GLY A 87 -10.57 -3.28 7.35
C GLY A 87 -11.94 -3.82 7.70
N LEU A 88 -12.25 -5.07 7.25
CA LEU A 88 -13.56 -5.68 7.44
C LEU A 88 -14.01 -5.82 8.92
N PRO A 89 -13.12 -6.25 9.85
CA PRO A 89 -13.54 -6.45 11.23
C PRO A 89 -13.36 -5.22 12.13
N ASP A 90 -12.60 -4.21 11.67
CA ASP A 90 -12.11 -3.14 12.55
C ASP A 90 -13.19 -2.06 12.81
N PHE A 91 -14.18 -1.97 11.92
CA PHE A 91 -15.26 -0.99 11.98
C PHE A 91 -16.60 -1.71 11.87
N ALA A 92 -17.33 -1.85 12.99
CA ALA A 92 -18.48 -2.74 13.07
C ALA A 92 -19.76 -2.13 12.48
N THR A 93 -20.00 -0.84 12.71
CA THR A 93 -21.24 -0.15 12.32
C THR A 93 -21.04 0.73 11.07
N GLU A 94 -22.14 1.10 10.42
CA GLU A 94 -22.13 2.07 9.33
C GLU A 94 -21.53 3.41 9.78
N SER A 95 -21.88 3.89 10.98
CA SER A 95 -21.34 5.13 11.53
C SER A 95 -19.83 5.08 11.75
N ASP A 96 -19.28 3.92 12.14
CA ASP A 96 -17.84 3.76 12.30
C ASP A 96 -17.14 3.83 10.95
N ILE A 97 -17.72 3.19 9.92
CA ILE A 97 -17.17 3.19 8.56
C ILE A 97 -17.21 4.59 7.96
N LEU A 98 -18.34 5.31 8.10
CA LEU A 98 -18.44 6.70 7.64
C LEU A 98 -17.42 7.60 8.33
N ARG A 99 -17.28 7.49 9.65
CA ARG A 99 -16.28 8.27 10.40
C ARG A 99 -14.87 7.99 9.93
N GLU A 100 -14.52 6.74 9.71
CA GLU A 100 -13.20 6.37 9.21
C GLU A 100 -12.98 6.84 7.76
N ALA A 101 -14.00 6.74 6.90
CA ALA A 101 -13.94 7.25 5.54
C ALA A 101 -13.66 8.75 5.52
N PHE A 102 -14.41 9.56 6.27
CA PHE A 102 -14.18 11.00 6.37
C PHE A 102 -12.81 11.33 6.97
N ARG A 103 -12.33 10.54 7.95
CA ARG A 103 -10.97 10.70 8.49
C ARG A 103 -9.91 10.50 7.40
N CYS A 104 -10.03 9.43 6.59
CA CYS A 104 -9.10 9.15 5.50
C CYS A 104 -9.13 10.24 4.41
N LEU A 105 -10.32 10.68 4.02
CA LEU A 105 -10.49 11.75 3.04
C LEU A 105 -9.93 13.09 3.55
N ALA A 106 -10.11 13.41 4.81
CA ALA A 106 -9.52 14.60 5.43
C ALA A 106 -7.99 14.54 5.47
N LEU A 107 -7.42 13.35 5.53
CA LEU A 107 -5.97 13.10 5.44
C LEU A 107 -5.45 13.01 4.00
N GLY A 108 -6.34 13.12 3.00
CA GLY A 108 -5.96 13.22 1.60
C GLY A 108 -6.11 11.92 0.79
N ALA A 109 -6.86 10.92 1.25
CA ALA A 109 -7.30 9.83 0.38
C ALA A 109 -8.22 10.35 -0.74
N ASP A 110 -8.15 9.72 -1.91
CA ASP A 110 -8.94 10.08 -3.08
C ASP A 110 -10.13 9.11 -3.27
N ALA A 111 -10.04 7.90 -2.71
CA ALA A 111 -11.12 6.91 -2.70
C ALA A 111 -11.07 6.07 -1.41
N ILE A 112 -12.20 5.46 -1.10
CA ILE A 112 -12.35 4.54 0.05
C ILE A 112 -12.67 3.15 -0.47
N MET A 113 -11.88 2.15 -0.06
CA MET A 113 -12.16 0.75 -0.36
C MET A 113 -12.87 0.08 0.81
N THR A 114 -13.91 -0.69 0.50
CA THR A 114 -14.60 -1.54 1.47
C THR A 114 -15.15 -2.82 0.84
N ALA A 115 -15.03 -3.94 1.55
CA ALA A 115 -15.63 -5.23 1.17
C ALA A 115 -16.93 -5.50 1.98
N ARG A 116 -17.59 -4.45 2.44
CA ARG A 116 -18.86 -4.53 3.20
C ARG A 116 -20.05 -4.69 2.24
N SER A 117 -21.27 -4.66 2.79
CA SER A 117 -22.51 -4.82 2.02
C SER A 117 -22.74 -3.65 1.04
N MET A 118 -23.58 -3.86 0.04
CA MET A 118 -24.01 -2.81 -0.89
C MET A 118 -24.74 -1.65 -0.19
N GLN A 119 -25.34 -1.89 0.98
CA GLN A 119 -25.91 -0.82 1.82
C GLN A 119 -24.83 0.14 2.32
N ILE A 120 -23.68 -0.39 2.77
CA ILE A 120 -22.53 0.43 3.19
C ILE A 120 -21.95 1.19 2.00
N VAL A 121 -21.80 0.55 0.85
CA VAL A 121 -21.37 1.23 -0.38
C VAL A 121 -22.30 2.39 -0.71
N SER A 122 -23.62 2.15 -0.67
CA SER A 122 -24.63 3.19 -0.94
C SER A 122 -24.62 4.32 0.10
N ALA A 123 -24.36 4.00 1.37
CA ALA A 123 -24.24 5.02 2.42
C ALA A 123 -23.03 5.96 2.17
N LEU A 124 -21.88 5.39 1.80
CA LEU A 124 -20.69 6.17 1.43
C LEU A 124 -20.92 6.98 0.14
N ALA A 125 -21.48 6.37 -0.88
CA ALA A 125 -21.71 7.02 -2.18
C ALA A 125 -22.72 8.19 -2.09
N LYS A 126 -23.70 8.15 -1.16
CA LYS A 126 -24.62 9.26 -0.91
C LYS A 126 -23.95 10.51 -0.33
N GLU A 127 -22.77 10.35 0.25
CA GLU A 127 -21.94 11.44 0.73
C GLU A 127 -20.90 11.88 -0.32
N ASP A 128 -21.11 11.53 -1.59
CA ASP A 128 -20.20 11.82 -2.73
C ASP A 128 -18.80 11.19 -2.57
N ILE A 129 -18.65 10.19 -1.71
CA ILE A 129 -17.37 9.50 -1.50
C ILE A 129 -17.12 8.52 -2.64
N PRO A 130 -15.98 8.62 -3.37
CA PRO A 130 -15.61 7.60 -4.35
C PRO A 130 -15.33 6.25 -3.66
N VAL A 131 -16.17 5.23 -3.97
CA VAL A 131 -16.08 3.93 -3.32
C VAL A 131 -15.50 2.88 -4.25
N MET A 132 -14.48 2.17 -3.76
CA MET A 132 -13.97 0.93 -4.34
C MET A 132 -14.60 -0.25 -3.59
N GLY A 133 -15.35 -1.09 -4.30
CA GLY A 133 -15.82 -2.38 -3.77
C GLY A 133 -14.76 -3.46 -3.88
N HIS A 134 -15.04 -4.66 -3.33
CA HIS A 134 -14.18 -5.83 -3.44
C HIS A 134 -15.00 -7.05 -3.81
N LEU A 135 -14.75 -7.62 -4.99
CA LEU A 135 -15.49 -8.75 -5.56
C LEU A 135 -14.54 -9.86 -6.06
N GLY A 136 -15.09 -11.02 -6.30
CA GLY A 136 -14.32 -12.23 -6.61
C GLY A 136 -13.93 -12.97 -5.33
N LEU A 137 -12.66 -13.29 -5.15
CA LEU A 137 -12.15 -13.82 -3.89
C LEU A 137 -11.99 -12.68 -2.89
N VAL A 138 -12.77 -12.67 -1.83
CA VAL A 138 -12.58 -11.81 -0.67
C VAL A 138 -12.00 -12.69 0.44
N PRO A 139 -10.69 -12.65 0.75
CA PRO A 139 -10.04 -13.64 1.61
C PRO A 139 -10.73 -13.84 2.96
N ARG A 140 -11.13 -12.76 3.62
CA ARG A 140 -11.84 -12.80 4.91
C ARG A 140 -13.27 -13.37 4.83
N LYS A 141 -13.80 -13.57 3.62
CA LYS A 141 -15.09 -14.24 3.36
C LYS A 141 -14.91 -15.60 2.68
N SER A 142 -13.70 -16.16 2.66
CA SER A 142 -13.38 -17.41 1.98
C SER A 142 -14.18 -18.61 2.45
N THR A 143 -14.63 -18.64 3.71
CA THR A 143 -15.49 -19.70 4.24
C THR A 143 -16.80 -19.82 3.45
N TRP A 144 -17.36 -18.72 2.93
CA TRP A 144 -18.55 -18.72 2.06
C TRP A 144 -18.28 -19.32 0.67
N LYS A 145 -17.02 -19.33 0.26
CA LYS A 145 -16.58 -19.84 -1.07
C LYS A 145 -15.96 -21.25 -1.00
N GLY A 146 -15.93 -21.86 0.19
CA GLY A 146 -15.32 -23.17 0.41
C GLY A 146 -13.77 -23.15 0.42
N GLY A 147 -13.17 -22.02 0.80
CA GLY A 147 -11.73 -21.82 0.89
C GLY A 147 -11.20 -20.73 -0.05
N LEU A 148 -9.87 -20.58 -0.08
CA LEU A 148 -9.18 -19.65 -0.98
C LEU A 148 -9.14 -20.26 -2.39
N ARG A 149 -9.97 -19.78 -3.30
CA ARG A 149 -10.06 -20.25 -4.69
C ARG A 149 -10.52 -19.16 -5.64
N ALA A 150 -10.25 -19.32 -6.92
CA ALA A 150 -10.81 -18.46 -7.96
C ALA A 150 -12.36 -18.53 -7.95
N VAL A 151 -12.99 -17.38 -8.16
CA VAL A 151 -14.46 -17.21 -8.23
C VAL A 151 -14.86 -16.93 -9.67
N GLY A 152 -15.94 -17.56 -10.14
CA GLY A 152 -16.39 -17.45 -11.53
C GLY A 152 -15.87 -18.57 -12.44
N LYS A 153 -15.52 -19.74 -11.89
CA LYS A 153 -15.01 -20.89 -12.69
C LYS A 153 -16.07 -21.66 -13.46
N THR A 154 -17.35 -21.52 -13.11
CA THR A 154 -18.48 -22.08 -13.89
C THR A 154 -19.28 -20.94 -14.52
N GLY A 155 -20.02 -21.23 -15.59
CA GLY A 155 -20.87 -20.21 -16.24
C GLY A 155 -21.89 -19.59 -15.28
N MET A 156 -22.49 -20.38 -14.39
CA MET A 156 -23.42 -19.88 -13.39
C MET A 156 -22.71 -18.98 -12.36
N GLU A 157 -21.59 -19.44 -11.80
CA GLU A 157 -20.82 -18.64 -10.83
C GLU A 157 -20.30 -17.34 -11.47
N ALA A 158 -19.87 -17.36 -12.73
CA ALA A 158 -19.46 -16.16 -13.47
C ALA A 158 -20.63 -15.20 -13.70
N TYR A 159 -21.83 -15.71 -14.00
CA TYR A 159 -23.02 -14.89 -14.15
C TYR A 159 -23.45 -14.27 -12.81
N GLU A 160 -23.46 -15.03 -11.73
CA GLU A 160 -23.72 -14.51 -10.37
C GLU A 160 -22.73 -13.41 -9.99
N LEU A 161 -21.45 -13.62 -10.30
CA LEU A 161 -20.41 -12.62 -10.08
C LEU A 161 -20.68 -11.34 -10.90
N PHE A 162 -21.06 -11.47 -12.18
CA PHE A 162 -21.45 -10.32 -13.00
C PHE A 162 -22.62 -9.54 -12.38
N GLN A 163 -23.62 -10.24 -11.80
CA GLN A 163 -24.70 -9.58 -11.07
C GLN A 163 -24.19 -8.85 -9.81
N GLU A 164 -23.13 -9.34 -9.15
CA GLU A 164 -22.50 -8.62 -8.04
C GLU A 164 -21.85 -7.31 -8.52
N PHE A 165 -21.18 -7.31 -9.68
CA PHE A 165 -20.63 -6.09 -10.29
C PHE A 165 -21.74 -5.07 -10.57
N LYS A 166 -22.86 -5.51 -11.15
CA LYS A 166 -24.02 -4.61 -11.38
C LYS A 166 -24.59 -4.04 -10.07
N ARG A 167 -24.75 -4.88 -9.05
CA ARG A 167 -25.23 -4.41 -7.73
C ARG A 167 -24.27 -3.40 -7.09
N LEU A 168 -22.97 -3.58 -7.27
CA LEU A 168 -21.96 -2.63 -6.79
C LEU A 168 -22.06 -1.29 -7.52
N GLU A 169 -22.23 -1.33 -8.83
CA GLU A 169 -22.43 -0.15 -9.68
C GLU A 169 -23.73 0.58 -9.29
N ASP A 170 -24.83 -0.15 -9.15
CA ASP A 170 -26.14 0.38 -8.73
C ASP A 170 -26.10 0.98 -7.32
N ALA A 171 -25.25 0.48 -6.43
CA ALA A 171 -25.02 1.01 -5.10
C ALA A 171 -24.17 2.31 -5.10
N GLY A 172 -23.68 2.75 -6.24
CA GLY A 172 -22.86 3.95 -6.39
C GLY A 172 -21.36 3.70 -6.26
N GLY A 173 -20.90 2.44 -6.36
CA GLY A 173 -19.47 2.14 -6.49
C GLY A 173 -18.88 2.78 -7.73
N VAL A 174 -17.62 3.21 -7.67
CA VAL A 174 -16.87 3.82 -8.78
C VAL A 174 -15.75 2.89 -9.26
N LEU A 175 -15.09 2.21 -8.32
CA LEU A 175 -14.02 1.25 -8.59
C LEU A 175 -14.39 -0.11 -7.99
N VAL A 176 -13.72 -1.15 -8.45
CA VAL A 176 -13.82 -2.50 -7.85
C VAL A 176 -12.48 -3.21 -7.88
N GLU A 177 -12.03 -3.66 -6.71
CA GLU A 177 -10.96 -4.66 -6.64
C GLU A 177 -11.55 -6.01 -7.03
N ALA A 178 -11.07 -6.54 -8.15
CA ALA A 178 -11.50 -7.79 -8.75
C ALA A 178 -10.43 -8.85 -8.49
N GLU A 179 -10.63 -9.68 -7.45
CA GLU A 179 -9.58 -10.59 -6.98
C GLU A 179 -9.84 -12.02 -7.43
N VAL A 180 -8.81 -12.62 -8.08
CA VAL A 180 -8.73 -14.04 -8.47
C VAL A 180 -9.98 -14.52 -9.23
N ILE A 181 -10.33 -13.79 -10.28
CA ILE A 181 -11.38 -14.10 -11.25
C ILE A 181 -10.69 -14.67 -12.51
N PRO A 182 -11.26 -15.71 -13.19
CA PRO A 182 -10.68 -16.16 -14.45
C PRO A 182 -10.58 -15.02 -15.47
N GLY A 183 -9.38 -14.81 -16.08
CA GLY A 183 -9.08 -13.63 -16.90
C GLY A 183 -10.08 -13.36 -18.01
N ARG A 184 -10.57 -14.41 -18.73
CA ARG A 184 -11.60 -14.24 -19.77
C ARG A 184 -12.93 -13.75 -19.23
N ILE A 185 -13.29 -14.14 -18.00
CA ILE A 185 -14.52 -13.66 -17.31
C ILE A 185 -14.32 -12.20 -16.88
N MET A 186 -13.14 -11.87 -16.36
CA MET A 186 -12.81 -10.49 -15.95
C MET A 186 -12.87 -9.54 -17.14
N GLU A 187 -12.29 -9.91 -18.27
CA GLU A 187 -12.32 -9.13 -19.52
C GLU A 187 -13.75 -8.83 -19.96
N GLU A 188 -14.61 -9.86 -20.02
CA GLU A 188 -16.01 -9.71 -20.41
C GLU A 188 -16.83 -8.85 -19.44
N ILE A 189 -16.56 -8.97 -18.14
CA ILE A 189 -17.22 -8.15 -17.11
C ILE A 189 -16.75 -6.69 -17.24
N SER A 190 -15.44 -6.45 -17.37
CA SER A 190 -14.87 -5.11 -17.45
C SER A 190 -15.46 -4.28 -18.60
N GLN A 191 -15.73 -4.92 -19.72
CA GLN A 191 -16.37 -4.28 -20.89
C GLN A 191 -17.86 -3.95 -20.69
N ARG A 192 -18.53 -4.52 -19.68
CA ARG A 192 -19.98 -4.41 -19.44
C ARG A 192 -20.35 -3.70 -18.16
N THR A 193 -19.39 -3.15 -17.45
CA THR A 193 -19.61 -2.33 -16.24
C THR A 193 -19.01 -0.95 -16.42
N GLY A 194 -19.60 0.06 -15.79
CA GLY A 194 -19.02 1.39 -15.65
C GLY A 194 -17.97 1.51 -14.55
N LEU A 195 -17.83 0.48 -13.71
CA LEU A 195 -16.83 0.46 -12.64
C LEU A 195 -15.41 0.43 -13.22
N ILE A 196 -14.49 1.19 -12.66
CA ILE A 196 -13.06 1.03 -12.91
C ILE A 196 -12.59 -0.26 -12.26
N THR A 197 -12.16 -1.20 -13.08
CA THR A 197 -11.82 -2.55 -12.63
C THR A 197 -10.34 -2.67 -12.30
N VAL A 198 -10.05 -2.92 -11.02
CA VAL A 198 -8.69 -3.11 -10.48
C VAL A 198 -8.44 -4.61 -10.34
N SER A 199 -7.61 -5.16 -11.23
CA SER A 199 -7.34 -6.60 -11.35
C SER A 199 -6.24 -7.03 -10.37
N LEU A 200 -6.60 -7.86 -9.40
CA LEU A 200 -5.66 -8.57 -8.52
C LEU A 200 -5.75 -10.07 -8.82
N GLY A 201 -4.79 -10.59 -9.58
CA GLY A 201 -4.81 -12.01 -10.00
C GLY A 201 -5.95 -12.40 -10.93
N SER A 202 -6.57 -11.44 -11.62
CA SER A 202 -7.71 -11.66 -12.53
C SER A 202 -7.35 -11.46 -14.01
N GLY A 203 -6.04 -11.50 -14.33
CA GLY A 203 -5.53 -11.25 -15.67
C GLY A 203 -5.50 -9.77 -16.02
N ASN A 204 -5.14 -9.46 -17.27
CA ASN A 204 -4.95 -8.08 -17.75
C ASN A 204 -6.20 -7.48 -18.43
N GLY A 205 -7.37 -8.10 -18.29
CA GLY A 205 -8.65 -7.62 -18.85
C GLY A 205 -9.29 -6.46 -18.08
N GLY A 206 -8.79 -6.10 -16.89
CA GLY A 206 -9.23 -4.94 -16.11
C GLY A 206 -8.64 -3.62 -16.58
N ASP A 207 -9.03 -2.49 -15.99
CA ASP A 207 -8.51 -1.16 -16.30
C ASP A 207 -7.19 -0.88 -15.56
N VAL A 208 -6.98 -1.47 -14.39
CA VAL A 208 -5.81 -1.31 -13.52
C VAL A 208 -5.24 -2.69 -13.19
N ASP A 209 -3.94 -2.86 -13.30
CA ASP A 209 -3.24 -4.06 -12.81
C ASP A 209 -2.63 -3.76 -11.44
N TYR A 210 -2.86 -4.67 -10.48
CA TYR A 210 -2.54 -4.48 -9.08
C TYR A 210 -1.75 -5.65 -8.49
N LEU A 211 -0.72 -5.33 -7.70
CA LEU A 211 0.01 -6.26 -6.85
C LEU A 211 0.25 -5.67 -5.46
N PHE A 212 0.50 -6.53 -4.48
CA PHE A 212 1.02 -6.11 -3.19
C PHE A 212 2.52 -5.75 -3.30
N MET A 213 2.96 -4.74 -2.54
CA MET A 213 4.36 -4.28 -2.54
C MET A 213 5.33 -5.41 -2.18
N GLU A 214 5.02 -6.17 -1.13
CA GLU A 214 5.84 -7.29 -0.67
C GLU A 214 6.00 -8.38 -1.73
N ASP A 215 4.96 -8.66 -2.50
CA ASP A 215 5.02 -9.65 -3.59
C ASP A 215 5.84 -9.13 -4.77
N ALA A 216 5.55 -7.91 -5.22
CA ALA A 216 6.25 -7.30 -6.34
C ALA A 216 7.74 -7.12 -6.07
N CYS A 217 8.11 -6.68 -4.86
CA CYS A 217 9.49 -6.41 -4.47
C CYS A 217 10.26 -7.65 -3.97
N GLY A 218 9.60 -8.80 -3.83
CA GLY A 218 10.23 -10.04 -3.37
C GLY A 218 10.56 -10.03 -1.88
N ASP A 219 9.66 -9.51 -1.07
CA ASP A 219 9.74 -9.47 0.40
C ASP A 219 8.80 -10.48 1.07
N SER A 220 8.02 -11.22 0.27
CA SER A 220 7.11 -12.28 0.71
C SER A 220 7.81 -13.65 0.65
N GLU A 221 7.74 -14.44 1.75
CA GLU A 221 8.28 -15.81 1.76
C GLU A 221 7.45 -16.77 0.89
N ASN A 222 6.15 -16.56 0.82
CA ASN A 222 5.21 -17.41 0.12
C ASN A 222 4.25 -16.58 -0.71
N PRO A 223 4.71 -15.96 -1.81
CA PRO A 223 3.84 -15.15 -2.66
C PRO A 223 2.69 -15.99 -3.21
N PRO A 224 1.47 -15.45 -3.31
CA PRO A 224 0.35 -16.16 -3.87
C PRO A 224 0.60 -16.49 -5.36
N ARG A 225 -0.02 -17.57 -5.88
CA ARG A 225 0.20 -18.05 -7.25
C ARG A 225 0.02 -16.97 -8.33
N HIS A 226 -0.81 -15.98 -8.10
CA HIS A 226 -1.08 -14.90 -9.04
C HIS A 226 -0.09 -13.75 -8.94
N ALA A 227 0.78 -13.73 -7.92
CA ALA A 227 1.81 -12.72 -7.78
C ALA A 227 3.07 -13.12 -8.54
N ARG A 228 3.67 -12.13 -9.21
CA ARG A 228 4.98 -12.25 -9.83
C ARG A 228 5.95 -11.32 -9.12
N THR A 229 7.07 -11.87 -8.72
CA THR A 229 8.15 -11.12 -8.06
C THR A 229 9.08 -10.51 -9.12
N PHE A 230 9.40 -9.23 -8.94
CA PHE A 230 10.31 -8.46 -9.80
C PHE A 230 11.58 -8.01 -9.07
N GLY A 231 11.60 -8.07 -7.72
CA GLY A 231 12.70 -7.67 -6.86
C GLY A 231 13.24 -8.82 -6.01
N ASN A 232 14.10 -8.49 -5.03
CA ASN A 232 14.71 -9.46 -4.12
C ASN A 232 14.96 -8.86 -2.73
N LEU A 233 13.97 -8.15 -2.19
CA LEU A 233 14.11 -7.44 -0.90
C LEU A 233 14.38 -8.38 0.26
N MET A 234 13.78 -9.56 0.28
CA MET A 234 14.00 -10.53 1.37
C MET A 234 15.47 -10.91 1.52
N ALA A 235 16.18 -11.17 0.40
CA ALA A 235 17.61 -11.49 0.45
C ALA A 235 18.44 -10.29 0.92
N LEU A 236 18.10 -9.08 0.49
CA LEU A 236 18.78 -7.85 0.93
C LEU A 236 18.54 -7.59 2.43
N ARG A 237 17.32 -7.78 2.93
CA ARG A 237 17.02 -7.69 4.37
C ARG A 237 17.79 -8.71 5.18
N LYS A 238 17.91 -9.95 4.67
CA LYS A 238 18.74 -10.97 5.31
C LYS A 238 20.21 -10.57 5.37
N GLN A 239 20.78 -10.09 4.26
CA GLN A 239 22.16 -9.59 4.22
C GLN A 239 22.39 -8.46 5.23
N LEU A 240 21.47 -7.50 5.30
CA LEU A 240 21.53 -6.41 6.27
C LEU A 240 21.47 -6.91 7.73
N ALA A 241 20.62 -7.89 8.02
CA ALA A 241 20.52 -8.50 9.34
C ALA A 241 21.82 -9.25 9.71
N ASP A 242 22.37 -10.04 8.79
CA ASP A 242 23.60 -10.77 8.97
C ASP A 242 24.80 -9.82 9.22
N GLU A 243 24.88 -8.71 8.48
CA GLU A 243 25.92 -7.70 8.65
C GLU A 243 25.82 -7.00 10.01
N ARG A 244 24.61 -6.68 10.45
CA ARG A 244 24.39 -6.11 11.80
C ARG A 244 24.87 -7.06 12.90
N ILE A 245 24.59 -8.36 12.76
CA ILE A 245 25.06 -9.38 13.72
C ILE A 245 26.59 -9.44 13.72
N LYS A 246 27.24 -9.46 12.56
CA LYS A 246 28.70 -9.47 12.44
C LYS A 246 29.33 -8.26 13.14
N ALA A 247 28.80 -7.06 12.89
CA ALA A 247 29.29 -5.83 13.51
C ALA A 247 29.18 -5.89 15.05
N LEU A 248 28.05 -6.40 15.58
CA LEU A 248 27.89 -6.55 17.03
C LEU A 248 28.80 -7.61 17.64
N ILE A 249 29.08 -8.71 16.93
CA ILE A 249 30.07 -9.71 17.36
C ILE A 249 31.48 -9.10 17.40
N ALA A 250 31.85 -8.32 16.38
CA ALA A 250 33.15 -7.64 16.32
C ALA A 250 33.30 -6.61 17.47
N PHE A 251 32.26 -5.82 17.73
CA PHE A 251 32.23 -4.89 18.85
C PHE A 251 32.42 -5.58 20.21
N ARG A 252 31.67 -6.67 20.45
CA ARG A 252 31.83 -7.46 21.68
C ARG A 252 33.25 -8.01 21.83
N LYS A 253 33.80 -8.54 20.76
CA LYS A 253 35.16 -9.11 20.73
C LYS A 253 36.21 -8.05 21.04
N ALA A 254 36.11 -6.87 20.46
CA ALA A 254 37.02 -5.75 20.72
C ALA A 254 37.02 -5.36 22.22
N ILE A 255 35.86 -5.37 22.87
CA ILE A 255 35.78 -5.14 24.32
C ILE A 255 36.46 -6.28 25.11
N GLU A 256 36.19 -7.53 24.76
CA GLU A 256 36.78 -8.72 25.45
C GLU A 256 38.31 -8.77 25.30
N GLU A 257 38.84 -8.29 24.18
CA GLU A 257 40.28 -8.25 23.88
C GLU A 257 40.95 -6.95 24.37
N GLY A 258 40.18 -5.95 24.84
CA GLY A 258 40.69 -4.66 25.30
C GLY A 258 41.08 -3.70 24.20
N ASP A 259 40.67 -3.97 22.95
CA ASP A 259 40.95 -3.14 21.79
C ASP A 259 39.98 -1.93 21.69
N PHE A 260 38.88 -1.97 22.42
CA PHE A 260 37.87 -0.89 22.48
C PHE A 260 37.37 -0.68 23.94
N PRO A 261 37.22 0.57 24.43
CA PRO A 261 37.66 1.80 23.76
C PRO A 261 39.19 1.96 23.80
N GLY A 262 39.75 2.47 22.72
CA GLY A 262 41.16 2.87 22.64
C GLY A 262 41.40 4.33 23.08
N GLU A 263 42.62 4.84 22.85
CA GLU A 263 42.99 6.22 23.16
C GLU A 263 42.13 7.24 22.39
N ASP A 264 41.82 6.94 21.12
CA ASP A 264 41.02 7.82 20.24
C ASP A 264 39.55 7.92 20.64
N GLU A 265 39.00 6.91 21.30
CA GLU A 265 37.63 6.87 21.81
C GLU A 265 37.49 7.27 23.28
N THR A 266 38.62 7.61 23.94
CA THR A 266 38.64 7.96 25.36
C THR A 266 38.99 9.44 25.57
N ALA A 267 38.25 10.12 26.41
CA ALA A 267 38.58 11.47 26.75
C ALA A 267 39.90 11.54 27.57
N GLY A 268 40.85 12.30 27.06
CA GLY A 268 42.11 12.55 27.73
C GLY A 268 41.99 13.58 28.87
N ILE A 269 42.92 13.52 29.78
CA ILE A 269 43.16 14.56 30.80
C ILE A 269 44.65 14.91 30.79
N SER A 270 45.03 16.16 31.07
CA SER A 270 46.44 16.52 31.18
C SER A 270 47.08 15.89 32.43
N ASP A 271 48.42 15.62 32.37
CA ASP A 271 49.15 15.06 33.49
C ASP A 271 49.06 15.95 34.75
N GLU A 272 49.03 17.26 34.57
CA GLU A 272 48.85 18.23 35.66
C GLU A 272 47.50 18.06 36.36
N GLU A 273 46.41 18.10 35.63
CA GLU A 273 45.05 17.94 36.18
C GLU A 273 44.83 16.54 36.78
N PHE A 274 45.43 15.52 36.21
CA PHE A 274 45.37 14.16 36.77
C PHE A 274 46.13 14.07 38.11
N SER A 275 47.31 14.72 38.22
CA SER A 275 48.08 14.80 39.49
C SER A 275 47.30 15.54 40.56
N ASP A 276 46.70 16.68 40.22
CA ASP A 276 45.86 17.47 41.17
C ASP A 276 44.63 16.66 41.64
N PHE A 277 44.02 15.90 40.75
CA PHE A 277 42.92 14.99 41.09
C PHE A 277 43.37 13.94 42.14
N LEU A 278 44.54 13.31 41.91
CA LEU A 278 45.10 12.32 42.87
C LEU A 278 45.40 12.93 44.23
N ASP A 279 45.97 14.15 44.24
CA ASP A 279 46.27 14.87 45.48
C ASP A 279 45.00 15.23 46.28
N LEU A 280 43.92 15.58 45.61
CA LEU A 280 42.63 15.84 46.24
C LEU A 280 41.99 14.56 46.80
N MET A 281 42.08 13.45 46.09
CA MET A 281 41.60 12.15 46.57
C MET A 281 42.35 11.66 47.84
N ASN A 282 43.68 11.90 47.91
CA ASN A 282 44.48 11.51 49.09
C ASN A 282 44.26 12.38 50.33
N LYS A 283 43.62 13.54 50.18
CA LYS A 283 43.26 14.47 51.30
C LYS A 283 41.82 14.30 51.81
N SER A 284 41.02 13.51 51.12
CA SER A 284 39.63 13.20 51.50
C SER A 284 39.51 11.87 52.25
#